data_78ba90d7be18374c59b827bc5b10ec9d
#
_entry.id   78ba90d7be18374c59b827bc5b10ec9d
#
_cell.length_a   1.000
_cell.length_b   1.000
_cell.length_c   1.000
_cell.angle_alpha   90.00
_cell.angle_beta   90.00
_cell.angle_gamma   90.00
#
_symmetry.space_group_name_H-M   'P 1'
#
loop_
_entity.id
_entity.type
_entity.pdbx_description
1 polymer ?
#
loop_
_entity_poly.entity_id
_entity_poly.type
_entity_poly.pdbx_seq_one_letter_code
_entity_poly.pdbx_strand_id
1 'polypeptide(L)'
;MGSKFCRNTTQLLLMIFIISCEDKKDSSNNASQANNNNIAWGQLTTDEPKVFAASDVSRSTIDLTLKWYKIAREAWGSYGPLEIWIVGKDKDAVIELDKQWCEHRVEIDSKWKTDWDCANGDPYNSGTGWSPFYRYINDGGAAVSTYRRDYIDYHFMTITMSAKYPGPEEEDYRPVTLHEYFHVYQHAHIDDIDENGDKTKRGEKNGGERKPWFAEGGAEYMAQLLYSKQEGVRGEYLKDVMKHKFNTVSDYRSFGKKLNQISYDDPINAYDIGAWLVAYLINLKGEKIFRVDFYKDLNLLGFEGSFSKHFGKSPDKLIDDFNAFLDTGLNNAINIIP
;
A
#
# COMPACT_ATOMS: atom_id res chain seq x y z
N MET A 1 -34.70 -37.54 -48.02
CA MET A 1 -33.77 -36.78 -48.89
C MET A 1 -32.59 -36.40 -48.03
N GLY A 2 -31.47 -37.09 -48.32
CA GLY A 2 -30.27 -37.00 -47.49
C GLY A 2 -29.34 -35.89 -47.91
N SER A 3 -28.59 -35.36 -47.00
CA SER A 3 -27.42 -34.54 -47.27
C SER A 3 -26.28 -35.00 -46.39
N LYS A 4 -25.17 -35.35 -47.08
CA LYS A 4 -23.98 -36.01 -46.56
C LYS A 4 -23.08 -35.03 -45.83
N PHE A 5 -22.63 -35.42 -44.62
CA PHE A 5 -21.51 -34.82 -43.90
C PHE A 5 -20.16 -35.26 -44.51
N CYS A 6 -19.30 -34.31 -44.84
CA CYS A 6 -17.91 -34.53 -45.15
C CYS A 6 -17.05 -34.24 -43.94
N ARG A 7 -16.36 -35.28 -43.42
CA ARG A 7 -15.32 -35.16 -42.38
C ARG A 7 -13.97 -34.92 -43.07
N ASN A 8 -13.32 -33.81 -42.71
CA ASN A 8 -11.88 -33.63 -42.98
C ASN A 8 -11.08 -33.96 -41.74
N THR A 9 -10.30 -35.02 -41.84
CA THR A 9 -9.31 -35.44 -40.87
C THR A 9 -7.97 -34.79 -41.23
N THR A 10 -7.45 -33.91 -40.42
CA THR A 10 -6.08 -33.40 -40.56
C THR A 10 -5.17 -34.18 -39.59
N GLN A 11 -4.26 -34.97 -40.14
CA GLN A 11 -3.21 -35.67 -39.41
C GLN A 11 -2.16 -34.67 -38.93
N LEU A 12 -1.84 -34.69 -37.64
CA LEU A 12 -0.73 -33.97 -37.04
C LEU A 12 0.49 -34.91 -36.96
N LEU A 13 1.54 -34.57 -37.69
CA LEU A 13 2.81 -35.30 -37.69
C LEU A 13 3.60 -34.96 -36.43
N LEU A 14 3.86 -35.97 -35.60
CA LEU A 14 4.71 -35.89 -34.42
C LEU A 14 6.16 -36.17 -34.81
N MET A 15 7.03 -35.17 -34.83
CA MET A 15 8.48 -35.38 -34.92
C MET A 15 9.08 -35.56 -33.55
N ILE A 16 9.56 -36.76 -33.29
CA ILE A 16 10.32 -37.09 -32.07
C ILE A 16 11.80 -36.84 -32.39
N PHE A 17 12.42 -35.87 -31.71
CA PHE A 17 13.87 -35.73 -31.65
C PHE A 17 14.40 -36.51 -30.44
N ILE A 18 15.16 -37.55 -30.72
CA ILE A 18 15.97 -38.28 -29.76
C ILE A 18 17.32 -37.56 -29.67
N ILE A 19 17.63 -36.95 -28.54
CA ILE A 19 18.97 -36.47 -28.22
C ILE A 19 19.58 -37.38 -27.17
N SER A 20 20.69 -37.97 -27.54
CA SER A 20 21.53 -38.89 -26.78
C SER A 20 22.14 -38.20 -25.57
N CYS A 21 22.05 -38.83 -24.39
CA CYS A 21 22.80 -38.44 -23.19
C CYS A 21 24.23 -38.96 -23.30
N GLU A 22 25.21 -38.07 -23.19
CA GLU A 22 26.58 -38.42 -22.78
C GLU A 22 26.80 -37.96 -21.34
N ASP A 23 27.08 -38.92 -20.45
CA ASP A 23 27.50 -38.72 -19.09
C ASP A 23 28.90 -38.09 -19.03
N LYS A 24 29.03 -36.91 -18.42
CA LYS A 24 30.28 -36.46 -17.82
C LYS A 24 30.09 -36.20 -16.34
N LYS A 25 30.66 -37.08 -15.52
CA LYS A 25 30.99 -36.83 -14.13
C LYS A 25 32.04 -35.73 -14.06
N ASP A 26 31.78 -34.66 -13.29
CA ASP A 26 32.83 -34.01 -12.52
C ASP A 26 32.30 -33.25 -11.33
N SER A 27 32.87 -33.61 -10.20
CA SER A 27 33.24 -32.93 -8.96
C SER A 27 32.34 -31.81 -8.45
N SER A 28 31.74 -32.13 -7.31
CA SER A 28 31.39 -31.31 -6.12
C SER A 28 32.04 -29.92 -6.06
N ASN A 29 31.19 -28.89 -6.11
CA ASN A 29 31.37 -27.69 -5.33
C ASN A 29 29.98 -27.26 -4.83
N ASN A 30 29.71 -27.53 -3.56
CA ASN A 30 28.60 -26.96 -2.81
C ASN A 30 28.89 -25.46 -2.61
N ALA A 31 28.55 -24.65 -3.59
CA ALA A 31 28.29 -23.24 -3.37
C ALA A 31 26.78 -23.14 -3.20
N SER A 32 26.34 -22.83 -1.98
CA SER A 32 24.98 -22.39 -1.68
C SER A 32 24.67 -21.22 -2.62
N GLN A 33 23.90 -21.50 -3.68
CA GLN A 33 23.29 -20.46 -4.50
C GLN A 33 22.27 -19.76 -3.60
N ALA A 34 22.67 -18.64 -3.01
CA ALA A 34 21.72 -17.64 -2.59
C ALA A 34 20.94 -17.23 -3.86
N ASN A 35 19.71 -17.68 -3.95
CA ASN A 35 18.76 -17.17 -4.92
C ASN A 35 18.48 -15.70 -4.58
N ASN A 36 19.36 -14.81 -4.98
CA ASN A 36 19.10 -13.39 -5.06
C ASN A 36 18.19 -13.17 -6.27
N ASN A 37 16.90 -13.47 -6.10
CA ASN A 37 15.87 -12.87 -6.93
C ASN A 37 15.82 -11.39 -6.55
N ASN A 38 16.67 -10.59 -7.17
CA ASN A 38 16.67 -9.13 -7.06
C ASN A 38 15.43 -8.60 -7.78
N ILE A 39 14.28 -8.65 -7.12
CA ILE A 39 13.09 -7.94 -7.59
C ILE A 39 13.43 -6.47 -7.50
N ALA A 40 13.41 -5.78 -8.64
CA ALA A 40 13.59 -4.35 -8.66
C ALA A 40 12.40 -3.65 -7.97
N TRP A 41 12.66 -2.50 -7.38
CA TRP A 41 11.64 -1.66 -6.76
C TRP A 41 10.39 -1.47 -7.65
N GLY A 42 9.21 -1.64 -7.05
CA GLY A 42 7.93 -1.36 -7.68
C GLY A 42 7.55 -2.29 -8.84
N GLN A 43 8.28 -3.37 -9.04
CA GLN A 43 7.95 -4.34 -10.08
C GLN A 43 6.86 -5.30 -9.62
N LEU A 44 6.04 -5.72 -10.58
CA LEU A 44 5.10 -6.82 -10.34
C LEU A 44 5.89 -8.10 -10.07
N THR A 45 5.49 -8.82 -9.02
CA THR A 45 6.14 -10.06 -8.60
C THR A 45 5.13 -11.13 -8.23
N THR A 46 5.54 -12.38 -8.36
CA THR A 46 4.82 -13.54 -7.81
C THR A 46 5.31 -13.93 -6.42
N ASP A 47 6.38 -13.29 -5.93
CA ASP A 47 6.95 -13.61 -4.64
C ASP A 47 6.01 -13.19 -3.51
N GLU A 48 5.93 -14.05 -2.50
CA GLU A 48 5.21 -13.71 -1.27
C GLU A 48 6.06 -12.78 -0.40
N PRO A 49 5.45 -11.87 0.36
CA PRO A 49 6.17 -11.00 1.27
C PRO A 49 6.81 -11.82 2.38
N LYS A 50 7.97 -11.38 2.88
CA LYS A 50 8.49 -11.89 4.15
C LYS A 50 7.59 -11.37 5.27
N VAL A 51 7.24 -12.26 6.21
CA VAL A 51 6.35 -11.93 7.32
C VAL A 51 7.08 -12.14 8.64
N PHE A 52 7.10 -11.10 9.45
CA PHE A 52 7.68 -11.06 10.78
C PHE A 52 6.59 -10.65 11.78
N ALA A 53 6.57 -11.27 12.93
CA ALA A 53 5.59 -10.95 13.95
C ALA A 53 6.22 -11.05 15.34
N ALA A 54 5.84 -10.17 16.25
CA ALA A 54 6.20 -10.28 17.67
C ALA A 54 5.69 -11.61 18.24
N SER A 55 6.38 -12.18 19.20
CA SER A 55 6.12 -13.52 19.73
C SER A 55 4.75 -13.66 20.43
N ASP A 56 4.15 -12.53 20.84
CA ASP A 56 2.81 -12.47 21.43
C ASP A 56 1.68 -12.35 20.39
N VAL A 57 2.02 -12.23 19.10
CA VAL A 57 1.02 -12.19 18.02
C VAL A 57 0.55 -13.60 17.69
N SER A 58 -0.75 -13.80 17.75
CA SER A 58 -1.34 -15.11 17.46
C SER A 58 -1.23 -15.51 15.99
N ARG A 59 -1.19 -16.82 15.72
CA ARG A 59 -1.21 -17.33 14.34
C ARG A 59 -2.46 -16.87 13.58
N SER A 60 -3.61 -16.79 14.23
CA SER A 60 -4.85 -16.31 13.62
C SER A 60 -4.77 -14.85 13.19
N THR A 61 -4.05 -13.99 13.94
CA THR A 61 -3.80 -12.60 13.55
C THR A 61 -2.93 -12.52 12.29
N ILE A 62 -1.87 -13.32 12.24
CA ILE A 62 -0.99 -13.41 11.06
C ILE A 62 -1.80 -13.86 9.83
N ASP A 63 -2.58 -14.92 9.96
CA ASP A 63 -3.40 -15.47 8.87
C ASP A 63 -4.48 -14.47 8.41
N LEU A 64 -5.07 -13.70 9.34
CA LEU A 64 -6.01 -12.63 9.03
C LEU A 64 -5.35 -11.51 8.22
N THR A 65 -4.18 -11.04 8.64
CA THR A 65 -3.40 -10.01 7.92
C THR A 65 -3.08 -10.48 6.51
N LEU A 66 -2.56 -11.71 6.37
CA LEU A 66 -2.22 -12.28 5.08
C LEU A 66 -3.43 -12.50 4.17
N LYS A 67 -4.59 -12.82 4.73
CA LYS A 67 -5.84 -12.91 3.96
C LYS A 67 -6.17 -11.58 3.30
N TRP A 68 -6.13 -10.47 4.04
CA TRP A 68 -6.49 -9.15 3.51
C TRP A 68 -5.41 -8.58 2.59
N TYR A 69 -4.15 -8.82 2.90
CA TYR A 69 -3.05 -8.58 1.97
C TYR A 69 -3.28 -9.27 0.61
N LYS A 70 -3.69 -10.54 0.62
CA LYS A 70 -3.94 -11.33 -0.59
C LYS A 70 -5.07 -10.75 -1.43
N ILE A 71 -6.17 -10.34 -0.79
CA ILE A 71 -7.29 -9.66 -1.45
C ILE A 71 -6.82 -8.36 -2.13
N ALA A 72 -5.98 -7.56 -1.45
CA ALA A 72 -5.46 -6.32 -1.98
C ALA A 72 -4.53 -6.54 -3.19
N ARG A 73 -3.59 -7.49 -3.09
CA ARG A 73 -2.68 -7.80 -4.20
C ARG A 73 -3.39 -8.36 -5.43
N GLU A 74 -4.45 -9.12 -5.23
CA GLU A 74 -5.30 -9.63 -6.33
C GLU A 74 -6.06 -8.49 -7.01
N ALA A 75 -6.53 -7.50 -6.25
CA ALA A 75 -7.27 -6.37 -6.77
C ALA A 75 -6.38 -5.33 -7.49
N TRP A 76 -5.17 -5.08 -6.96
CA TRP A 76 -4.34 -3.96 -7.38
C TRP A 76 -2.97 -4.33 -7.97
N GLY A 77 -2.60 -5.59 -7.95
CA GLY A 77 -1.30 -6.11 -8.38
C GLY A 77 -0.39 -6.41 -7.19
N SER A 78 0.53 -7.37 -7.37
CA SER A 78 1.53 -7.74 -6.37
C SER A 78 2.83 -7.01 -6.63
N TYR A 79 3.19 -6.06 -5.79
CA TYR A 79 4.39 -5.24 -5.92
C TYR A 79 5.40 -5.56 -4.83
N GLY A 80 6.68 -5.49 -5.18
CA GLY A 80 7.77 -5.80 -4.25
C GLY A 80 9.04 -5.00 -4.52
N PRO A 81 10.08 -5.27 -3.74
CA PRO A 81 10.14 -6.14 -2.55
C PRO A 81 9.27 -5.62 -1.39
N LEU A 82 8.57 -6.52 -0.71
CA LEU A 82 7.66 -6.17 0.39
C LEU A 82 7.88 -7.09 1.60
N GLU A 83 7.83 -6.49 2.77
CA GLU A 83 7.81 -7.18 4.05
C GLU A 83 6.60 -6.76 4.88
N ILE A 84 6.06 -7.69 5.68
CA ILE A 84 4.96 -7.43 6.60
C ILE A 84 5.47 -7.65 8.03
N TRP A 85 5.36 -6.63 8.86
CA TRP A 85 5.77 -6.64 10.26
C TRP A 85 4.55 -6.46 11.15
N ILE A 86 4.27 -7.43 12.04
CA ILE A 86 3.08 -7.40 12.91
C ILE A 86 3.54 -7.20 14.35
N VAL A 87 3.21 -6.04 14.90
CA VAL A 87 3.62 -5.61 16.24
C VAL A 87 2.55 -6.05 17.23
N GLY A 88 2.97 -6.76 18.29
CA GLY A 88 2.11 -7.24 19.35
C GLY A 88 1.74 -6.19 20.40
N LYS A 89 1.31 -6.67 21.57
CA LYS A 89 0.92 -5.85 22.74
C LYS A 89 1.93 -5.93 23.87
N ASP A 90 2.78 -6.96 23.85
CA ASP A 90 3.80 -7.19 24.86
C ASP A 90 5.09 -6.44 24.51
N LYS A 91 5.57 -5.62 25.47
CA LYS A 91 6.75 -4.80 25.27
C LYS A 91 8.02 -5.62 25.02
N ASP A 92 8.21 -6.71 25.78
CA ASP A 92 9.43 -7.51 25.66
C ASP A 92 9.45 -8.25 24.31
N ALA A 93 8.27 -8.70 23.83
CA ALA A 93 8.13 -9.29 22.51
C ALA A 93 8.45 -8.28 21.38
N VAL A 94 8.09 -7.01 21.55
CA VAL A 94 8.39 -5.96 20.56
C VAL A 94 9.86 -5.54 20.60
N ILE A 95 10.50 -5.51 21.78
CA ILE A 95 11.96 -5.31 21.88
C ILE A 95 12.72 -6.42 21.13
N GLU A 96 12.25 -7.65 21.21
CA GLU A 96 12.84 -8.75 20.46
C GLU A 96 12.60 -8.63 18.95
N LEU A 97 11.43 -8.11 18.55
CA LEU A 97 11.14 -7.79 17.14
C LEU A 97 12.06 -6.68 16.60
N ASP A 98 12.41 -5.67 17.42
CA ASP A 98 13.40 -4.64 17.06
C ASP A 98 14.79 -5.25 16.76
N LYS A 99 15.23 -6.22 17.55
CA LYS A 99 16.49 -6.93 17.29
C LYS A 99 16.42 -7.73 16.00
N GLN A 100 15.32 -8.47 15.80
CA GLN A 100 15.10 -9.23 14.57
C GLN A 100 15.09 -8.31 13.34
N TRP A 101 14.51 -7.11 13.46
CA TRP A 101 14.55 -6.10 12.40
C TRP A 101 16.00 -5.75 12.04
N CYS A 102 16.80 -5.39 13.02
CA CYS A 102 18.17 -4.97 12.79
C CYS A 102 19.04 -6.10 12.21
N GLU A 103 18.95 -7.30 12.77
CA GLU A 103 19.66 -8.48 12.28
C GLU A 103 19.33 -8.77 10.82
N HIS A 104 18.02 -8.76 10.49
CA HIS A 104 17.57 -8.98 9.13
C HIS A 104 18.07 -7.90 8.15
N ARG A 105 18.10 -6.61 8.56
CA ARG A 105 18.62 -5.53 7.72
C ARG A 105 20.09 -5.72 7.39
N VAL A 106 20.89 -6.01 8.40
CA VAL A 106 22.36 -6.23 8.25
C VAL A 106 22.65 -7.47 7.41
N GLU A 107 21.84 -8.52 7.54
CA GLU A 107 21.96 -9.75 6.74
C GLU A 107 21.75 -9.50 5.24
N ILE A 108 20.73 -8.71 4.89
CA ILE A 108 20.34 -8.52 3.48
C ILE A 108 21.10 -7.39 2.77
N ASP A 109 21.64 -6.42 3.53
CA ASP A 109 22.35 -5.28 2.96
C ASP A 109 23.50 -4.83 3.88
N SER A 110 24.72 -5.09 3.44
CA SER A 110 25.92 -4.72 4.20
C SER A 110 26.15 -3.20 4.32
N LYS A 111 25.43 -2.40 3.57
CA LYS A 111 25.48 -0.93 3.63
C LYS A 111 24.47 -0.35 4.60
N TRP A 112 23.67 -1.20 5.27
CA TRP A 112 22.67 -0.75 6.23
C TRP A 112 23.32 -0.02 7.40
N LYS A 113 22.81 1.17 7.71
CA LYS A 113 23.37 2.01 8.77
C LYS A 113 22.63 1.73 10.08
N THR A 114 23.22 0.90 10.92
CA THR A 114 22.62 0.49 12.20
C THR A 114 22.36 1.66 13.14
N ASP A 115 23.15 2.72 13.06
CA ASP A 115 22.99 3.91 13.91
C ASP A 115 21.69 4.68 13.65
N TRP A 116 21.10 4.49 12.47
CA TRP A 116 19.93 5.26 12.04
C TRP A 116 18.65 4.43 11.98
N ASP A 117 18.78 3.15 11.65
CA ASP A 117 17.65 2.32 11.24
C ASP A 117 17.47 1.08 12.11
N CYS A 118 18.31 0.90 13.13
CA CYS A 118 18.11 -0.06 14.22
C CYS A 118 17.65 0.65 15.48
N ALA A 119 16.88 -0.04 16.31
CA ALA A 119 16.45 0.52 17.59
C ALA A 119 17.65 0.95 18.44
N ASN A 120 17.53 2.10 19.07
CA ASN A 120 18.55 2.65 19.94
C ASN A 120 17.92 3.35 21.16
N GLY A 121 18.68 3.49 22.25
CA GLY A 121 18.17 4.07 23.48
C GLY A 121 17.14 3.19 24.17
N ASP A 122 16.24 3.80 24.92
CA ASP A 122 15.16 3.12 25.65
C ASP A 122 13.81 3.81 25.41
N PRO A 123 13.24 3.71 24.20
CA PRO A 123 11.96 4.34 23.90
C PRO A 123 10.83 3.80 24.75
N TYR A 124 10.91 2.53 25.16
CA TYR A 124 9.84 1.82 25.85
C TYR A 124 9.68 2.17 27.34
N ASN A 125 10.73 2.61 28.00
CA ASN A 125 10.70 2.93 29.43
C ASN A 125 10.96 4.40 29.70
N SER A 126 12.00 4.97 29.11
CA SER A 126 12.39 6.36 29.36
C SER A 126 11.84 7.35 28.34
N GLY A 127 11.30 6.87 27.22
CA GLY A 127 10.88 7.70 26.08
C GLY A 127 12.07 8.31 25.32
N THR A 128 13.30 7.79 25.53
CA THR A 128 14.51 8.27 24.85
C THR A 128 14.99 7.25 23.83
N GLY A 129 15.46 7.74 22.70
CA GLY A 129 15.89 6.87 21.61
C GLY A 129 14.80 6.63 20.57
N TRP A 130 15.00 5.60 19.76
CA TRP A 130 14.15 5.29 18.61
C TRP A 130 13.98 3.77 18.43
N SER A 131 12.82 3.37 17.93
CA SER A 131 12.50 2.03 17.46
C SER A 131 11.56 2.10 16.27
N PRO A 132 11.69 1.21 15.26
CA PRO A 132 10.74 1.10 14.16
C PRO A 132 9.33 0.75 14.63
N PHE A 133 9.18 0.13 15.82
CA PHE A 133 7.90 -0.43 16.29
C PHE A 133 7.30 0.26 17.52
N TYR A 134 8.03 1.14 18.19
CA TYR A 134 7.61 1.76 19.46
C TYR A 134 6.20 2.40 19.37
N ARG A 135 5.92 3.16 18.31
CA ARG A 135 4.63 3.84 18.16
C ARG A 135 3.46 2.86 18.10
N TYR A 136 3.65 1.70 17.48
CA TYR A 136 2.57 0.74 17.26
C TYR A 136 2.14 0.01 18.53
N ILE A 137 3.04 -0.20 19.49
CA ILE A 137 2.68 -0.75 20.78
C ILE A 137 2.00 0.29 21.66
N ASN A 138 2.32 1.57 21.52
CA ASN A 138 1.69 2.64 22.30
C ASN A 138 0.37 3.09 21.70
N ASP A 139 0.37 3.50 20.44
CA ASP A 139 -0.72 4.18 19.79
C ASP A 139 -1.57 3.25 18.92
N GLY A 140 -1.03 2.11 18.53
CA GLY A 140 -1.66 1.23 17.55
C GLY A 140 -1.42 1.72 16.11
N GLY A 141 -2.38 1.45 15.23
CA GLY A 141 -2.36 1.87 13.84
C GLY A 141 -1.54 0.94 12.93
N ALA A 142 -1.33 1.44 11.73
CA ALA A 142 -0.52 0.79 10.71
C ALA A 142 0.24 1.84 9.90
N ALA A 143 1.21 1.44 9.10
CA ALA A 143 1.81 2.29 8.09
C ALA A 143 2.64 1.49 7.08
N VAL A 144 2.74 2.05 5.88
CA VAL A 144 3.78 1.68 4.93
C VAL A 144 5.00 2.56 5.14
N SER A 145 6.16 1.93 5.17
CA SER A 145 7.44 2.62 5.09
C SER A 145 8.19 2.17 3.84
N THR A 146 8.92 3.10 3.26
CA THR A 146 9.73 2.85 2.06
C THR A 146 11.20 3.03 2.41
N TYR A 147 11.99 2.04 2.05
CA TYR A 147 13.44 2.03 2.23
C TYR A 147 14.09 2.04 0.85
N ARG A 148 14.20 3.24 0.28
CA ARG A 148 14.76 3.46 -1.04
C ARG A 148 15.74 4.62 -0.98
N ARG A 149 16.89 4.35 -0.35
CA ARG A 149 17.95 5.32 -0.09
C ARG A 149 19.12 5.10 -1.03
N ASP A 150 19.84 6.16 -1.37
CA ASP A 150 20.98 6.16 -2.28
C ASP A 150 22.18 5.30 -1.80
N TYR A 151 22.28 5.05 -0.48
CA TYR A 151 23.40 4.33 0.13
C TYR A 151 23.13 2.85 0.40
N ILE A 152 21.91 2.33 0.18
CA ILE A 152 21.58 0.90 0.30
C ILE A 152 21.39 0.26 -1.07
N ASP A 153 21.73 -1.02 -1.17
CA ASP A 153 21.57 -1.77 -2.41
C ASP A 153 20.20 -2.46 -2.50
N TYR A 154 19.62 -2.82 -1.36
CA TYR A 154 18.33 -3.50 -1.30
C TYR A 154 17.20 -2.53 -0.96
N HIS A 155 16.46 -2.13 -1.98
CA HIS A 155 15.30 -1.26 -1.84
C HIS A 155 14.04 -2.08 -1.61
N PHE A 156 13.24 -1.72 -0.61
CA PHE A 156 12.04 -2.47 -0.22
C PHE A 156 10.99 -1.58 0.44
N MET A 157 9.79 -2.13 0.56
CA MET A 157 8.68 -1.55 1.32
C MET A 157 8.37 -2.41 2.53
N THR A 158 7.81 -1.81 3.56
CA THR A 158 7.23 -2.55 4.69
C THR A 158 5.80 -2.13 4.92
N ILE A 159 4.92 -3.08 5.25
CA ILE A 159 3.67 -2.83 5.94
C ILE A 159 3.92 -3.19 7.41
N THR A 160 3.74 -2.24 8.31
CA THR A 160 3.74 -2.49 9.75
C THR A 160 2.32 -2.38 10.28
N MET A 161 1.82 -3.46 10.89
CA MET A 161 0.48 -3.56 11.45
C MET A 161 0.55 -3.71 12.97
N SER A 162 -0.22 -2.93 13.72
CA SER A 162 -0.38 -3.18 15.15
C SER A 162 -1.49 -4.20 15.40
N ALA A 163 -1.25 -5.16 16.29
CA ALA A 163 -2.29 -6.05 16.80
C ALA A 163 -3.04 -5.45 18.02
N LYS A 164 -2.76 -4.19 18.37
CA LYS A 164 -3.35 -3.49 19.52
C LYS A 164 -4.62 -2.72 19.14
N TYR A 165 -4.50 -1.80 18.17
CA TYR A 165 -5.59 -0.95 17.71
C TYR A 165 -5.35 -0.45 16.27
N PRO A 166 -6.33 -0.60 15.34
CA PRO A 166 -7.43 -1.54 15.51
C PRO A 166 -6.89 -2.95 15.71
N GLY A 167 -7.46 -3.70 16.63
CA GLY A 167 -7.07 -5.08 16.87
C GLY A 167 -7.69 -6.05 15.86
N PRO A 168 -7.18 -7.28 15.75
CA PRO A 168 -7.68 -8.26 14.79
C PRO A 168 -9.17 -8.63 14.98
N GLU A 169 -9.71 -8.40 16.17
CA GLU A 169 -11.13 -8.60 16.49
C GLU A 169 -12.03 -7.48 15.94
N GLU A 170 -11.46 -6.29 15.70
CA GLU A 170 -12.21 -5.15 15.20
C GLU A 170 -12.39 -5.21 13.69
N GLU A 171 -13.55 -4.76 13.20
CA GLU A 171 -13.83 -4.75 11.76
C GLU A 171 -12.82 -3.93 10.99
N ASP A 172 -12.40 -2.80 11.56
CA ASP A 172 -11.48 -1.84 10.95
C ASP A 172 -10.07 -2.39 10.67
N TYR A 173 -9.64 -3.45 11.36
CA TYR A 173 -8.37 -4.13 11.07
C TYR A 173 -8.24 -4.56 9.60
N ARG A 174 -9.35 -4.94 9.01
CA ARG A 174 -9.43 -5.45 7.63
C ARG A 174 -9.25 -4.33 6.60
N PRO A 175 -10.09 -3.28 6.59
CA PRO A 175 -9.89 -2.16 5.68
C PRO A 175 -8.56 -1.41 5.94
N VAL A 176 -8.03 -1.36 7.18
CA VAL A 176 -6.70 -0.81 7.45
C VAL A 176 -5.61 -1.62 6.74
N THR A 177 -5.67 -2.96 6.73
CA THR A 177 -4.71 -3.77 5.96
C THR A 177 -4.77 -3.46 4.46
N LEU A 178 -5.99 -3.25 3.91
CA LEU A 178 -6.17 -2.86 2.50
C LEU A 178 -5.64 -1.44 2.24
N HIS A 179 -5.85 -0.51 3.17
CA HIS A 179 -5.35 0.87 3.11
C HIS A 179 -3.82 0.90 2.99
N GLU A 180 -3.14 0.19 3.87
CA GLU A 180 -1.69 0.11 3.83
C GLU A 180 -1.20 -0.53 2.53
N TYR A 181 -1.89 -1.56 2.04
CA TYR A 181 -1.48 -2.12 0.76
C TYR A 181 -1.73 -1.16 -0.42
N PHE A 182 -2.72 -0.29 -0.34
CA PHE A 182 -2.88 0.73 -1.38
C PHE A 182 -1.71 1.73 -1.39
N HIS A 183 -1.12 2.03 -0.23
CA HIS A 183 0.14 2.79 -0.18
C HIS A 183 1.31 2.04 -0.82
N VAL A 184 1.39 0.71 -0.67
CA VAL A 184 2.37 -0.10 -1.44
C VAL A 184 2.16 0.10 -2.94
N TYR A 185 0.90 0.04 -3.40
CA TYR A 185 0.55 0.33 -4.79
C TYR A 185 1.02 1.74 -5.21
N GLN A 186 0.71 2.77 -4.44
CA GLN A 186 1.10 4.15 -4.73
C GLN A 186 2.62 4.29 -4.84
N HIS A 187 3.35 3.80 -3.85
CA HIS A 187 4.82 3.89 -3.80
C HIS A 187 5.50 3.08 -4.90
N ALA A 188 4.94 1.94 -5.31
CA ALA A 188 5.46 1.15 -6.41
C ALA A 188 5.48 1.89 -7.75
N HIS A 189 4.61 2.90 -7.90
CA HIS A 189 4.50 3.73 -9.11
C HIS A 189 5.33 5.02 -9.05
N ILE A 190 6.24 5.16 -8.07
CA ILE A 190 7.08 6.35 -7.89
C ILE A 190 8.54 5.95 -8.02
N ASP A 191 9.23 6.51 -9.02
CA ASP A 191 10.60 6.12 -9.35
C ASP A 191 11.68 6.84 -8.53
N ASP A 192 11.33 7.90 -7.80
CA ASP A 192 12.31 8.70 -7.07
C ASP A 192 12.93 7.94 -5.90
N ILE A 193 14.24 8.06 -5.77
CA ILE A 193 15.01 7.60 -4.62
C ILE A 193 14.96 8.70 -3.53
N ASP A 194 14.97 8.29 -2.26
CA ASP A 194 15.17 9.20 -1.14
C ASP A 194 16.65 9.56 -1.02
N GLU A 195 17.08 10.56 -1.75
CA GLU A 195 18.44 11.07 -1.62
C GLU A 195 18.66 11.59 -0.19
N ASN A 196 19.58 10.95 0.53
CA ASN A 196 19.90 11.30 1.93
C ASN A 196 18.70 11.36 2.90
N GLY A 197 17.65 10.59 2.60
CA GLY A 197 16.42 10.59 3.38
C GLY A 197 15.48 11.76 3.08
N ASP A 198 15.72 12.52 2.01
CA ASP A 198 14.79 13.57 1.56
C ASP A 198 13.57 12.94 0.88
N LYS A 199 12.47 12.91 1.60
CA LYS A 199 11.16 12.41 1.13
C LYS A 199 10.41 13.42 0.25
N THR A 200 10.96 14.61 0.02
CA THR A 200 10.26 15.74 -0.59
C THR A 200 9.75 15.42 -1.99
N LYS A 201 10.62 14.92 -2.86
CA LYS A 201 10.27 14.61 -4.26
C LYS A 201 9.22 13.48 -4.35
N ARG A 202 9.38 12.42 -3.54
CA ARG A 202 8.42 11.33 -3.49
C ARG A 202 7.06 11.81 -2.96
N GLY A 203 7.06 12.61 -1.90
CA GLY A 203 5.87 13.24 -1.39
C GLY A 203 5.17 14.16 -2.40
N GLU A 204 5.91 14.83 -3.27
CA GLU A 204 5.37 15.66 -4.34
C GLU A 204 4.65 14.84 -5.42
N LYS A 205 5.17 13.67 -5.78
CA LYS A 205 4.58 12.85 -6.84
C LYS A 205 3.24 12.23 -6.44
N ASN A 206 3.16 11.55 -5.31
CA ASN A 206 1.93 10.86 -4.92
C ASN A 206 0.95 11.69 -4.08
N GLY A 207 1.26 12.95 -3.84
CA GLY A 207 0.54 13.75 -2.87
C GLY A 207 1.08 13.63 -1.43
N GLY A 208 1.89 12.61 -1.12
CA GLY A 208 2.67 12.33 0.08
C GLY A 208 2.39 13.18 1.32
N GLU A 209 3.40 13.41 2.12
CA GLU A 209 3.30 14.21 3.36
C GLU A 209 2.76 15.64 3.14
N ARG A 210 2.92 16.20 1.94
CA ARG A 210 2.43 17.54 1.62
C ARG A 210 1.03 17.56 1.02
N LYS A 211 0.51 16.39 0.60
CA LYS A 211 -0.81 16.25 -0.01
C LYS A 211 -1.54 15.02 0.56
N PRO A 212 -1.73 14.95 1.88
CA PRO A 212 -2.35 13.79 2.52
C PRO A 212 -3.77 13.52 2.00
N TRP A 213 -4.48 14.56 1.60
CA TRP A 213 -5.81 14.48 1.00
C TRP A 213 -5.90 13.59 -0.25
N PHE A 214 -4.79 13.44 -0.99
CA PHE A 214 -4.77 12.58 -2.18
C PHE A 214 -4.20 11.19 -1.87
N ALA A 215 -3.07 11.12 -1.16
CA ALA A 215 -2.43 9.88 -0.82
C ALA A 215 -3.28 9.06 0.17
N GLU A 216 -3.60 9.66 1.32
CA GLU A 216 -4.41 9.03 2.36
C GLU A 216 -5.87 8.89 1.93
N GLY A 217 -6.45 9.93 1.33
CA GLY A 217 -7.81 9.87 0.79
C GLY A 217 -7.97 8.79 -0.26
N GLY A 218 -6.94 8.58 -1.10
CA GLY A 218 -6.88 7.50 -2.07
C GLY A 218 -6.84 6.13 -1.43
N ALA A 219 -5.93 5.92 -0.48
CA ALA A 219 -5.80 4.67 0.24
C ALA A 219 -7.08 4.37 1.03
N GLU A 220 -7.63 5.36 1.70
CA GLU A 220 -8.84 5.23 2.51
C GLU A 220 -10.06 4.85 1.66
N TYR A 221 -10.36 5.61 0.60
CA TYR A 221 -11.54 5.30 -0.23
C TYR A 221 -11.40 3.96 -0.95
N MET A 222 -10.24 3.66 -1.52
CA MET A 222 -10.01 2.41 -2.25
C MET A 222 -10.07 1.20 -1.33
N ALA A 223 -9.57 1.31 -0.10
CA ALA A 223 -9.67 0.24 0.90
C ALA A 223 -11.13 -0.03 1.29
N GLN A 224 -11.89 1.01 1.61
CA GLN A 224 -13.30 0.89 1.98
C GLN A 224 -14.16 0.35 0.82
N LEU A 225 -13.89 0.80 -0.41
CA LEU A 225 -14.54 0.31 -1.62
C LEU A 225 -14.24 -1.17 -1.89
N LEU A 226 -12.98 -1.60 -1.73
CA LEU A 226 -12.60 -3.01 -1.91
C LEU A 226 -13.20 -3.89 -0.80
N TYR A 227 -13.15 -3.42 0.45
CA TYR A 227 -13.73 -4.12 1.59
C TYR A 227 -15.23 -4.32 1.42
N SER A 228 -15.97 -3.28 1.01
CA SER A 228 -17.43 -3.34 0.83
C SER A 228 -17.90 -4.40 -0.17
N LYS A 229 -17.02 -4.81 -1.10
CA LYS A 229 -17.30 -5.83 -2.12
C LYS A 229 -17.03 -7.26 -1.65
N GLN A 230 -16.52 -7.45 -0.42
CA GLN A 230 -16.16 -8.78 0.06
C GLN A 230 -17.35 -9.54 0.60
N GLU A 231 -17.29 -10.85 0.46
CA GLU A 231 -18.31 -11.75 1.00
C GLU A 231 -18.48 -11.56 2.52
N GLY A 232 -19.72 -11.47 2.98
CA GLY A 232 -20.07 -11.27 4.38
C GLY A 232 -20.06 -9.82 4.86
N VAL A 233 -19.64 -8.87 4.04
CA VAL A 233 -19.76 -7.45 4.35
C VAL A 233 -21.17 -6.96 3.98
N ARG A 234 -21.79 -6.19 4.89
CA ARG A 234 -23.17 -5.68 4.70
C ARG A 234 -23.26 -4.74 3.50
N GLY A 235 -24.37 -4.80 2.76
CA GLY A 235 -24.54 -4.07 1.49
C GLY A 235 -24.45 -2.54 1.60
N GLU A 236 -24.87 -1.95 2.75
CA GLU A 236 -24.79 -0.49 2.97
C GLU A 236 -23.47 -0.02 3.63
N TYR A 237 -22.51 -0.93 3.82
CA TYR A 237 -21.26 -0.65 4.54
C TYR A 237 -20.57 0.62 4.03
N LEU A 238 -20.28 0.69 2.73
CA LEU A 238 -19.54 1.83 2.16
C LEU A 238 -20.31 3.14 2.33
N LYS A 239 -21.63 3.14 2.12
CA LYS A 239 -22.45 4.33 2.33
C LYS A 239 -22.43 4.81 3.77
N ASP A 240 -22.47 3.88 4.72
CA ASP A 240 -22.45 4.25 6.15
C ASP A 240 -21.08 4.81 6.57
N VAL A 241 -19.99 4.20 6.11
CA VAL A 241 -18.64 4.74 6.32
C VAL A 241 -18.50 6.14 5.71
N MET A 242 -18.93 6.33 4.48
CA MET A 242 -18.84 7.64 3.83
C MET A 242 -19.76 8.69 4.48
N LYS A 243 -20.95 8.32 4.96
CA LYS A 243 -21.80 9.22 5.79
C LYS A 243 -21.06 9.66 7.05
N HIS A 244 -20.42 8.72 7.74
CA HIS A 244 -19.64 9.05 8.95
C HIS A 244 -18.51 10.04 8.61
N LYS A 245 -17.76 9.78 7.57
CA LYS A 245 -16.67 10.66 7.09
C LYS A 245 -17.16 12.05 6.67
N PHE A 246 -18.42 12.19 6.23
CA PHE A 246 -18.99 13.48 5.88
C PHE A 246 -19.11 14.45 7.08
N ASN A 247 -19.09 13.93 8.30
CA ASN A 247 -19.13 14.78 9.52
C ASN A 247 -17.91 15.73 9.58
N THR A 248 -16.78 15.33 9.00
CA THR A 248 -15.56 16.16 8.96
C THR A 248 -15.70 17.40 8.06
N VAL A 249 -16.72 17.44 7.18
CA VAL A 249 -16.93 18.57 6.25
C VAL A 249 -17.14 19.88 6.98
N SER A 250 -17.86 19.88 8.12
CA SER A 250 -18.09 21.09 8.93
C SER A 250 -16.77 21.66 9.46
N ASP A 251 -15.93 20.79 10.00
CA ASP A 251 -14.63 21.17 10.56
C ASP A 251 -13.68 21.66 9.46
N TYR A 252 -13.67 20.98 8.33
CA TYR A 252 -12.93 21.39 7.14
C TYR A 252 -13.33 22.80 6.67
N ARG A 253 -14.62 23.09 6.58
CA ARG A 253 -15.12 24.41 6.20
C ARG A 253 -14.73 25.50 7.20
N SER A 254 -14.81 25.19 8.48
CA SER A 254 -14.48 26.11 9.56
C SER A 254 -12.99 26.41 9.65
N PHE A 255 -12.15 25.48 9.20
CA PHE A 255 -10.68 25.62 9.25
C PHE A 255 -10.14 26.66 8.26
N GLY A 256 -10.81 26.88 7.13
CA GLY A 256 -10.53 27.95 6.19
C GLY A 256 -9.33 27.75 5.27
N LYS A 257 -8.60 26.63 5.35
CA LYS A 257 -7.61 26.23 4.34
C LYS A 257 -8.27 25.47 3.20
N LYS A 258 -7.74 25.63 1.98
CA LYS A 258 -8.11 24.74 0.88
C LYS A 258 -7.53 23.35 1.13
N LEU A 259 -8.18 22.34 0.57
CA LEU A 259 -7.79 20.94 0.80
C LEU A 259 -6.32 20.65 0.41
N ASN A 260 -5.83 21.24 -0.68
CA ASN A 260 -4.43 21.12 -1.10
C ASN A 260 -3.42 21.85 -0.22
N GLN A 261 -3.88 22.61 0.77
CA GLN A 261 -3.05 23.30 1.76
C GLN A 261 -3.05 22.57 3.11
N ILE A 262 -3.84 21.51 3.25
CA ILE A 262 -3.90 20.70 4.47
C ILE A 262 -2.71 19.75 4.50
N SER A 263 -2.01 19.71 5.63
CA SER A 263 -0.91 18.81 5.95
C SER A 263 -1.28 17.87 7.09
N TYR A 264 -0.40 16.93 7.41
CA TYR A 264 -0.57 16.03 8.56
C TYR A 264 -0.55 16.74 9.92
N ASP A 265 0.06 17.93 10.00
CA ASP A 265 0.13 18.73 11.23
C ASP A 265 -1.15 19.53 11.48
N ASP A 266 -2.06 19.59 10.52
CA ASP A 266 -3.31 20.32 10.66
C ASP A 266 -4.33 19.49 11.44
N PRO A 267 -5.21 20.15 12.24
CA PRO A 267 -6.19 19.45 13.07
C PRO A 267 -7.38 18.88 12.28
N ILE A 268 -7.31 18.88 10.96
CA ILE A 268 -8.37 18.39 10.08
C ILE A 268 -8.04 16.97 9.62
N ASN A 269 -9.02 16.10 9.70
CA ASN A 269 -8.90 14.73 9.19
C ASN A 269 -8.86 14.72 7.66
N ALA A 270 -7.64 14.78 7.11
CA ALA A 270 -7.39 14.74 5.67
C ALA A 270 -7.79 13.41 5.02
N TYR A 271 -7.84 12.32 5.79
CA TYR A 271 -8.28 10.99 5.34
C TYR A 271 -9.76 11.03 4.91
N ASP A 272 -10.62 11.59 5.76
CA ASP A 272 -12.05 11.60 5.52
C ASP A 272 -12.44 12.52 4.36
N ILE A 273 -11.94 13.76 4.35
CA ILE A 273 -12.20 14.70 3.25
C ILE A 273 -11.54 14.22 1.96
N GLY A 274 -10.34 13.65 2.04
CA GLY A 274 -9.64 13.06 0.92
C GLY A 274 -10.39 11.86 0.32
N ALA A 275 -10.97 10.99 1.16
CA ALA A 275 -11.81 9.89 0.69
C ALA A 275 -13.03 10.39 -0.11
N TRP A 276 -13.68 11.46 0.34
CA TRP A 276 -14.76 12.09 -0.40
C TRP A 276 -14.31 12.70 -1.73
N LEU A 277 -13.13 13.33 -1.76
CA LEU A 277 -12.56 13.83 -3.02
C LEU A 277 -12.29 12.68 -4.00
N VAL A 278 -11.70 11.58 -3.53
CA VAL A 278 -11.40 10.42 -4.39
C VAL A 278 -12.70 9.77 -4.89
N ALA A 279 -13.72 9.64 -4.04
CA ALA A 279 -15.04 9.20 -4.47
C ALA A 279 -15.61 10.12 -5.58
N TYR A 280 -15.49 11.43 -5.43
CA TYR A 280 -15.91 12.41 -6.43
C TYR A 280 -15.13 12.28 -7.73
N LEU A 281 -13.79 12.12 -7.69
CA LEU A 281 -12.94 11.90 -8.87
C LEU A 281 -13.34 10.62 -9.62
N ILE A 282 -13.57 9.55 -8.88
CA ILE A 282 -13.98 8.25 -9.45
C ILE A 282 -15.37 8.33 -10.06
N ASN A 283 -16.30 9.04 -9.43
CA ASN A 283 -17.63 9.29 -10.01
C ASN A 283 -17.55 10.08 -11.32
N LEU A 284 -16.66 11.07 -11.41
CA LEU A 284 -16.49 11.90 -12.61
C LEU A 284 -15.80 11.17 -13.76
N LYS A 285 -14.80 10.34 -13.49
CA LYS A 285 -13.86 9.82 -14.49
C LYS A 285 -13.72 8.30 -14.51
N GLY A 286 -14.18 7.62 -13.46
CA GLY A 286 -14.03 6.18 -13.27
C GLY A 286 -12.77 5.79 -12.50
N GLU A 287 -12.85 4.62 -11.85
CA GLU A 287 -11.76 4.07 -11.03
C GLU A 287 -10.47 3.87 -11.83
N LYS A 288 -10.57 3.41 -13.09
CA LYS A 288 -9.40 3.17 -13.94
C LYS A 288 -8.58 4.44 -14.16
N ILE A 289 -9.23 5.58 -14.38
CA ILE A 289 -8.54 6.87 -14.56
C ILE A 289 -7.79 7.25 -13.29
N PHE A 290 -8.44 7.15 -12.13
CA PHE A 290 -7.81 7.45 -10.84
C PHE A 290 -6.64 6.52 -10.53
N ARG A 291 -6.88 5.20 -10.58
CA ARG A 291 -5.93 4.21 -10.10
C ARG A 291 -4.84 3.86 -11.12
N VAL A 292 -5.19 3.74 -12.41
CA VAL A 292 -4.24 3.23 -13.41
C VAL A 292 -3.63 4.35 -14.23
N ASP A 293 -4.48 5.16 -14.88
CA ASP A 293 -3.98 6.08 -15.90
C ASP A 293 -3.22 7.26 -15.25
N PHE A 294 -3.68 7.76 -14.09
CA PHE A 294 -2.98 8.80 -13.34
C PHE A 294 -1.57 8.34 -12.91
N TYR A 295 -1.46 7.16 -12.28
CA TYR A 295 -0.17 6.67 -11.78
C TYR A 295 0.80 6.29 -12.90
N LYS A 296 0.28 5.81 -14.03
CA LYS A 296 1.11 5.51 -15.22
C LYS A 296 1.88 6.72 -15.73
N ASP A 297 1.27 7.88 -15.69
CA ASP A 297 1.87 9.12 -16.19
C ASP A 297 2.58 9.95 -15.10
N LEU A 298 2.49 9.53 -13.84
CA LEU A 298 2.96 10.29 -12.69
C LEU A 298 4.46 10.60 -12.73
N ASN A 299 5.29 9.61 -13.06
CA ASN A 299 6.75 9.80 -13.13
C ASN A 299 7.17 10.71 -14.28
N LEU A 300 6.42 10.69 -15.40
CA LEU A 300 6.71 11.49 -16.58
C LEU A 300 6.25 12.95 -16.43
N LEU A 301 5.04 13.15 -15.90
CA LEU A 301 4.37 14.45 -15.90
C LEU A 301 4.41 15.17 -14.55
N GLY A 302 4.80 14.48 -13.49
CA GLY A 302 4.63 14.94 -12.11
C GLY A 302 3.16 14.94 -11.70
N PHE A 303 2.90 15.26 -10.41
CA PHE A 303 1.55 15.23 -9.84
C PHE A 303 0.57 16.14 -10.60
N GLU A 304 0.94 17.43 -10.72
CA GLU A 304 0.08 18.46 -11.35
C GLU A 304 -0.21 18.14 -12.81
N GLY A 305 0.79 17.66 -13.54
CA GLY A 305 0.67 17.32 -14.97
C GLY A 305 -0.21 16.10 -15.19
N SER A 306 0.02 15.02 -14.42
CA SER A 306 -0.80 13.81 -14.50
C SER A 306 -2.24 14.08 -14.06
N PHE A 307 -2.40 14.84 -12.96
CA PHE A 307 -3.73 15.20 -12.46
C PHE A 307 -4.52 16.00 -13.51
N SER A 308 -3.91 17.05 -14.06
CA SER A 308 -4.56 17.89 -15.07
C SER A 308 -4.92 17.14 -16.34
N LYS A 309 -4.03 16.23 -16.79
CA LYS A 309 -4.25 15.38 -17.97
C LYS A 309 -5.47 14.45 -17.78
N HIS A 310 -5.55 13.79 -16.65
CA HIS A 310 -6.54 12.73 -16.44
C HIS A 310 -7.86 13.23 -15.89
N PHE A 311 -7.84 14.26 -15.04
CA PHE A 311 -9.09 14.83 -14.50
C PHE A 311 -9.59 16.06 -15.27
N GLY A 312 -8.80 16.61 -16.18
CA GLY A 312 -9.20 17.69 -17.08
C GLY A 312 -9.14 19.10 -16.47
N LYS A 313 -8.69 19.22 -15.22
CA LYS A 313 -8.50 20.48 -14.49
C LYS A 313 -7.28 20.38 -13.59
N SER A 314 -6.67 21.52 -13.24
CA SER A 314 -5.66 21.54 -12.18
C SER A 314 -6.26 21.12 -10.85
N PRO A 315 -5.43 20.61 -9.89
CA PRO A 315 -5.91 20.27 -8.55
C PRO A 315 -6.70 21.38 -7.89
N ASP A 316 -6.22 22.63 -7.96
CA ASP A 316 -6.90 23.79 -7.36
C ASP A 316 -8.33 23.99 -7.88
N LYS A 317 -8.49 23.94 -9.21
CA LYS A 317 -9.79 24.13 -9.83
C LYS A 317 -10.74 22.97 -9.54
N LEU A 318 -10.21 21.77 -9.48
CA LEU A 318 -11.03 20.60 -9.18
C LEU A 318 -11.42 20.58 -7.69
N ILE A 319 -10.56 21.06 -6.79
CA ILE A 319 -10.91 21.24 -5.37
C ILE A 319 -12.00 22.30 -5.21
N ASP A 320 -12.01 23.38 -6.00
CA ASP A 320 -13.09 24.37 -5.98
C ASP A 320 -14.44 23.74 -6.44
N ASP A 321 -14.43 22.91 -7.50
CA ASP A 321 -15.63 22.15 -7.91
C ASP A 321 -16.08 21.14 -6.83
N PHE A 322 -15.14 20.44 -6.22
CA PHE A 322 -15.39 19.51 -5.13
C PHE A 322 -16.00 20.22 -3.91
N ASN A 323 -15.51 21.40 -3.59
CA ASN A 323 -16.08 22.22 -2.54
C ASN A 323 -17.55 22.58 -2.83
N ALA A 324 -17.85 22.99 -4.06
CA ALA A 324 -19.25 23.23 -4.47
C ALA A 324 -20.10 21.96 -4.41
N PHE A 325 -19.54 20.81 -4.75
CA PHE A 325 -20.22 19.52 -4.58
C PHE A 325 -20.53 19.21 -3.12
N LEU A 326 -19.58 19.40 -2.18
CA LEU A 326 -19.84 19.21 -0.75
C LEU A 326 -20.95 20.14 -0.21
N ASP A 327 -21.06 21.36 -0.77
CA ASP A 327 -22.09 22.33 -0.38
C ASP A 327 -23.52 21.88 -0.74
N THR A 328 -23.66 20.88 -1.60
CA THR A 328 -24.97 20.27 -1.90
C THR A 328 -25.52 19.44 -0.75
N GLY A 329 -24.69 19.17 0.27
CA GLY A 329 -25.03 18.44 1.50
C GLY A 329 -25.04 16.92 1.34
N LEU A 330 -25.01 16.23 2.48
CA LEU A 330 -24.89 14.76 2.55
C LEU A 330 -25.92 14.02 1.68
N ASN A 331 -27.20 14.46 1.71
CA ASN A 331 -28.29 13.77 0.99
C ASN A 331 -28.05 13.71 -0.53
N ASN A 332 -27.34 14.69 -1.08
CA ASN A 332 -26.97 14.71 -2.48
C ASN A 332 -25.63 14.02 -2.71
N ALA A 333 -24.64 14.33 -1.86
CA ALA A 333 -23.30 13.78 -1.99
C ALA A 333 -23.27 12.25 -1.91
N ILE A 334 -24.09 11.63 -1.07
CA ILE A 334 -24.11 10.17 -0.87
C ILE A 334 -24.53 9.38 -2.13
N ASN A 335 -25.19 10.04 -3.07
CA ASN A 335 -25.68 9.39 -4.30
C ASN A 335 -24.55 8.96 -5.27
N ILE A 336 -23.33 9.49 -5.10
CA ILE A 336 -22.17 9.05 -5.89
C ILE A 336 -21.52 7.76 -5.34
N ILE A 337 -21.90 7.36 -4.14
CA ILE A 337 -21.35 6.15 -3.50
C ILE A 337 -22.17 4.94 -3.98
N PRO A 338 -21.49 3.92 -4.56
CA PRO A 338 -22.16 2.76 -5.13
C PRO A 338 -22.89 1.89 -4.11
#